data_12324a32e844ee052e80b11857f748b9
#
_entry.id   12324a32e844ee052e80b11857f748b9
#
_cell.length_a   1.000
_cell.length_b   1.000
_cell.length_c   1.000
_cell.angle_alpha   90.00
_cell.angle_beta   90.00
_cell.angle_gamma   90.00
#
_symmetry.space_group_name_H-M   'P 1'
#
loop_
_entity.id
_entity.type
_entity.pdbx_description
1 polymer ?
#
loop_
_entity_poly.entity_id
_entity_poly.type
_entity_poly.pdbx_seq_one_letter_code
_entity_poly.pdbx_strand_id
1 'polypeptide(L)'
;MNLIRFIAAILVIYSHSYPIGTGTDAGEPLMRVSGGQIGFGSLAVCVFFVFGGFLICKSMLRVRDGKTYFKARCIRIFPPLIFVAVCSAFLLGPFYTNLPLGEYFTSAGTYRYLLNGCMVLQHNLPGVFENNIYAGVVNGALWTLPVEFLCYIMCYVMYRLRLLERKNLKYTIVIFAVGCVGVQILSERGIPMVGSMIRPTVMFFIGMLYYLYQDKIKMSWKAALLAAVGLVVSTGVGVLGYMIYVFLPYLLFYLGYATKKKFAGFGKKREISYGIYLAGFPIQQMICAQFGGQMMPLVNAVLAIPLAILAGWLIWLCVENPLKK
;
A
#
# COMPACT_ATOMS: atom_id res chain seq x y z
N MET A 1 1.73 7.98 -14.04
CA MET A 1 1.48 6.98 -12.98
C MET A 1 2.50 7.05 -11.84
N ASN A 2 3.82 7.09 -12.11
CA ASN A 2 4.83 7.09 -11.03
C ASN A 2 4.70 8.31 -10.09
N LEU A 3 4.42 9.52 -10.61
CA LEU A 3 4.16 10.70 -9.78
C LEU A 3 2.97 10.49 -8.84
N ILE A 4 1.87 9.91 -9.32
CA ILE A 4 0.68 9.67 -8.49
C ILE A 4 0.98 8.64 -7.40
N ARG A 5 1.77 7.59 -7.70
CA ARG A 5 2.23 6.61 -6.70
C ARG A 5 3.17 7.23 -5.68
N PHE A 6 4.05 8.14 -6.10
CA PHE A 6 4.91 8.90 -5.20
C PHE A 6 4.07 9.78 -4.24
N ILE A 7 3.09 10.51 -4.76
CA ILE A 7 2.16 11.29 -3.94
C ILE A 7 1.37 10.38 -2.98
N ALA A 8 0.92 9.20 -3.46
CA ALA A 8 0.23 8.23 -2.61
C ALA A 8 1.13 7.73 -1.47
N ALA A 9 2.43 7.48 -1.70
CA ALA A 9 3.35 7.09 -0.63
C ALA A 9 3.50 8.20 0.44
N ILE A 10 3.52 9.46 0.04
CA ILE A 10 3.53 10.61 0.96
C ILE A 10 2.21 10.71 1.73
N LEU A 11 1.07 10.49 1.08
CA LEU A 11 -0.24 10.48 1.74
C LEU A 11 -0.35 9.37 2.80
N VAL A 12 0.28 8.22 2.59
CA VAL A 12 0.36 7.16 3.61
C VAL A 12 1.08 7.67 4.85
N ILE A 13 2.23 8.33 4.71
CA ILE A 13 2.98 8.91 5.83
C ILE A 13 2.13 9.98 6.54
N TYR A 14 1.51 10.88 5.77
CA TYR A 14 0.63 11.89 6.33
C TYR A 14 -0.52 11.27 7.16
N SER A 15 -1.18 10.25 6.64
CA SER A 15 -2.27 9.57 7.35
C SER A 15 -1.79 8.84 8.61
N HIS A 16 -0.67 8.11 8.52
CA HIS A 16 -0.11 7.40 9.67
C HIS A 16 0.38 8.33 10.79
N SER A 17 0.70 9.60 10.48
CA SER A 17 1.11 10.56 11.49
C SER A 17 0.03 10.81 12.57
N TYR A 18 -1.25 10.59 12.24
CA TYR A 18 -2.34 10.72 13.20
C TYR A 18 -2.30 9.61 14.25
N PRO A 19 -2.47 8.32 13.94
CA PRO A 19 -2.41 7.29 14.97
C PRO A 19 -1.06 7.24 15.67
N ILE A 20 0.06 7.48 14.98
CA ILE A 20 1.40 7.48 15.58
C ILE A 20 1.58 8.65 16.55
N GLY A 21 1.05 9.83 16.24
CA GLY A 21 1.22 11.03 17.07
C GLY A 21 0.20 11.19 18.18
N THR A 22 -1.03 10.65 18.01
CA THR A 22 -2.17 10.88 18.91
C THR A 22 -2.87 9.61 19.39
N GLY A 23 -2.43 8.42 18.95
CA GLY A 23 -3.05 7.12 19.28
C GLY A 23 -4.30 6.79 18.47
N THR A 24 -4.81 7.71 17.63
CA THR A 24 -6.05 7.51 16.86
C THR A 24 -6.00 8.23 15.52
N ASP A 25 -6.70 7.67 14.52
CA ASP A 25 -6.88 8.27 13.19
C ASP A 25 -8.13 9.17 13.10
N ALA A 26 -8.93 9.26 14.16
CA ALA A 26 -10.18 10.04 14.19
C ALA A 26 -9.99 11.53 13.85
N GLY A 27 -8.80 12.08 14.12
CA GLY A 27 -8.43 13.47 13.80
C GLY A 27 -8.02 13.70 12.35
N GLU A 28 -7.83 12.65 11.55
CA GLU A 28 -7.38 12.77 10.17
C GLU A 28 -8.48 13.43 9.31
N PRO A 29 -8.13 14.46 8.48
CA PRO A 29 -9.15 15.28 7.83
C PRO A 29 -10.12 14.51 6.94
N LEU A 30 -9.65 13.57 6.12
CA LEU A 30 -10.53 12.77 5.25
C LEU A 30 -11.39 11.81 6.08
N MET A 31 -10.83 11.20 7.14
CA MET A 31 -11.56 10.35 8.08
C MET A 31 -12.71 11.13 8.72
N ARG A 32 -12.45 12.37 9.16
CA ARG A 32 -13.48 13.25 9.76
C ARG A 32 -14.59 13.62 8.76
N VAL A 33 -14.22 14.14 7.58
CA VAL A 33 -15.23 14.60 6.60
C VAL A 33 -15.98 13.45 5.93
N SER A 34 -15.41 12.26 5.89
CA SER A 34 -16.08 11.07 5.36
C SER A 34 -16.95 10.34 6.39
N GLY A 35 -17.05 10.86 7.63
CA GLY A 35 -17.78 10.17 8.71
C GLY A 35 -17.17 8.81 9.08
N GLY A 36 -15.83 8.71 9.07
CA GLY A 36 -15.11 7.48 9.42
C GLY A 36 -15.02 6.43 8.30
N GLN A 37 -15.49 6.73 7.07
CA GLN A 37 -15.54 5.73 6.01
C GLN A 37 -14.18 5.43 5.36
N ILE A 38 -13.33 6.46 5.22
CA ILE A 38 -12.01 6.33 4.59
C ILE A 38 -11.09 7.47 5.00
N GLY A 39 -9.84 7.14 5.31
CA GLY A 39 -8.76 8.09 5.49
C GLY A 39 -7.82 8.16 4.29
N PHE A 40 -6.90 9.14 4.27
CA PHE A 40 -5.91 9.31 3.19
C PHE A 40 -4.98 8.10 3.03
N GLY A 41 -4.67 7.38 4.10
CA GLY A 41 -3.91 6.12 4.01
C GLY A 41 -4.63 5.05 3.20
N SER A 42 -5.92 4.83 3.51
CA SER A 42 -6.76 3.90 2.75
C SER A 42 -6.97 4.35 1.30
N LEU A 43 -7.14 5.66 1.06
CA LEU A 43 -7.19 6.22 -0.29
C LEU A 43 -5.90 5.94 -1.07
N ALA A 44 -4.74 6.15 -0.45
CA ALA A 44 -3.44 5.91 -1.05
C ALA A 44 -3.23 4.42 -1.39
N VAL A 45 -3.66 3.50 -0.51
CA VAL A 45 -3.66 2.06 -0.78
C VAL A 45 -4.53 1.75 -2.00
N CYS A 46 -5.73 2.35 -2.12
CA CYS A 46 -6.57 2.20 -3.32
C CYS A 46 -5.83 2.64 -4.60
N VAL A 47 -5.07 3.74 -4.55
CA VAL A 47 -4.25 4.22 -5.69
C VAL A 47 -3.21 3.18 -6.10
N PHE A 48 -2.49 2.60 -5.14
CA PHE A 48 -1.48 1.57 -5.41
C PHE A 48 -2.11 0.33 -6.04
N PHE A 49 -3.23 -0.12 -5.51
CA PHE A 49 -3.88 -1.34 -6.00
C PHE A 49 -4.54 -1.16 -7.37
N VAL A 50 -5.16 -0.01 -7.67
CA VAL A 50 -5.71 0.29 -9.01
C VAL A 50 -4.60 0.28 -10.06
N PHE A 51 -3.51 1.01 -9.83
CA PHE A 51 -2.38 0.98 -10.77
C PHE A 51 -1.64 -0.36 -10.77
N GLY A 52 -1.56 -1.03 -9.62
CA GLY A 52 -1.05 -2.40 -9.50
C GLY A 52 -1.81 -3.35 -10.43
N GLY A 53 -3.13 -3.41 -10.31
CA GLY A 53 -3.98 -4.27 -11.14
C GLY A 53 -3.80 -4.04 -12.64
N PHE A 54 -3.78 -2.78 -13.06
CA PHE A 54 -3.52 -2.41 -14.45
C PHE A 54 -2.16 -2.91 -14.96
N LEU A 55 -1.09 -2.60 -14.22
CA LEU A 55 0.29 -2.93 -14.64
C LEU A 55 0.57 -4.43 -14.56
N ILE A 56 0.02 -5.12 -13.58
CA ILE A 56 0.20 -6.56 -13.37
C ILE A 56 -0.55 -7.36 -14.42
N CYS A 57 -1.80 -7.01 -14.73
CA CYS A 57 -2.56 -7.61 -15.83
C CYS A 57 -1.83 -7.41 -17.17
N LYS A 58 -1.37 -6.18 -17.45
CA LYS A 58 -0.54 -5.88 -18.63
C LYS A 58 0.71 -6.76 -18.70
N SER A 59 1.40 -6.92 -17.57
CA SER A 59 2.61 -7.74 -17.51
C SER A 59 2.31 -9.20 -17.75
N MET A 60 1.26 -9.77 -17.14
CA MET A 60 0.87 -11.17 -17.30
C MET A 60 0.52 -11.50 -18.76
N LEU A 61 -0.32 -10.68 -19.39
CA LEU A 61 -0.74 -10.89 -20.78
C LEU A 61 0.38 -10.68 -21.80
N ARG A 62 1.43 -9.93 -21.44
CA ARG A 62 2.62 -9.74 -22.27
C ARG A 62 3.60 -10.90 -22.14
N VAL A 63 3.92 -11.30 -20.92
CA VAL A 63 4.95 -12.32 -20.61
C VAL A 63 4.43 -13.72 -20.89
N ARG A 64 3.19 -14.03 -20.55
CA ARG A 64 2.48 -15.30 -20.76
C ARG A 64 3.17 -16.52 -20.12
N ASP A 65 4.21 -16.32 -19.33
CA ASP A 65 4.94 -17.33 -18.59
C ASP A 65 4.93 -17.05 -17.09
N GLY A 66 4.48 -18.03 -16.30
CA GLY A 66 4.33 -17.90 -14.86
C GLY A 66 5.67 -17.74 -14.13
N LYS A 67 6.71 -18.46 -14.55
CA LYS A 67 8.04 -18.40 -13.91
C LYS A 67 8.63 -17.00 -14.03
N THR A 68 8.67 -16.46 -15.24
CA THR A 68 9.17 -15.09 -15.51
C THR A 68 8.31 -14.03 -14.84
N TYR A 69 6.98 -14.23 -14.84
CA TYR A 69 6.05 -13.34 -14.16
C TYR A 69 6.33 -13.26 -12.65
N PHE A 70 6.38 -14.39 -11.94
CA PHE A 70 6.62 -14.40 -10.49
C PHE A 70 8.04 -13.98 -10.14
N LYS A 71 9.06 -14.39 -10.90
CA LYS A 71 10.44 -13.93 -10.68
C LYS A 71 10.52 -12.41 -10.65
N ALA A 72 9.88 -11.71 -11.60
CA ALA A 72 9.88 -10.25 -11.64
C ALA A 72 9.15 -9.61 -10.45
N ARG A 73 8.12 -10.26 -9.90
CA ARG A 73 7.39 -9.78 -8.70
C ARG A 73 8.21 -10.03 -7.44
N CYS A 74 8.80 -11.21 -7.29
CA CYS A 74 9.64 -11.54 -6.14
C CYS A 74 10.84 -10.61 -6.04
N ILE A 75 11.55 -10.36 -7.13
CA ILE A 75 12.70 -9.42 -7.17
C ILE A 75 12.27 -8.00 -6.79
N ARG A 76 11.04 -7.60 -7.11
CA ARG A 76 10.53 -6.26 -6.77
C ARG A 76 10.18 -6.11 -5.29
N ILE A 77 9.58 -7.15 -4.68
CA ILE A 77 9.00 -7.03 -3.34
C ILE A 77 9.97 -7.48 -2.26
N PHE A 78 10.50 -8.70 -2.37
CA PHE A 78 11.22 -9.34 -1.27
C PHE A 78 12.54 -8.67 -0.89
N PRO A 79 13.44 -8.30 -1.81
CA PRO A 79 14.73 -7.75 -1.40
C PRO A 79 14.63 -6.45 -0.60
N PRO A 80 13.83 -5.41 -1.00
CA PRO A 80 13.65 -4.23 -0.18
C PRO A 80 12.93 -4.52 1.15
N LEU A 81 11.96 -5.45 1.16
CA LEU A 81 11.25 -5.84 2.36
C LEU A 81 12.18 -6.53 3.38
N ILE A 82 12.98 -7.49 2.92
CA ILE A 82 14.00 -8.16 3.76
C ILE A 82 15.00 -7.14 4.30
N PHE A 83 15.49 -6.23 3.45
CA PHE A 83 16.42 -5.18 3.86
C PHE A 83 15.83 -4.32 4.98
N VAL A 84 14.59 -3.85 4.84
CA VAL A 84 13.93 -3.04 5.87
C VAL A 84 13.68 -3.86 7.14
N ALA A 85 13.27 -5.13 7.04
CA ALA A 85 13.08 -5.99 8.20
C ALA A 85 14.39 -6.21 8.97
N VAL A 86 15.51 -6.44 8.27
CA VAL A 86 16.85 -6.59 8.87
C VAL A 86 17.29 -5.28 9.53
N CYS A 87 17.15 -4.14 8.84
CA CYS A 87 17.47 -2.83 9.41
C CYS A 87 16.60 -2.52 10.63
N SER A 88 15.33 -2.87 10.62
CA SER A 88 14.46 -2.67 11.78
C SER A 88 14.89 -3.53 12.96
N ALA A 89 15.23 -4.82 12.75
CA ALA A 89 15.60 -5.72 13.84
C ALA A 89 17.00 -5.43 14.39
N PHE A 90 17.97 -5.09 13.56
CA PHE A 90 19.39 -5.04 13.97
C PHE A 90 19.99 -3.64 14.05
N LEU A 91 19.37 -2.64 13.40
CA LEU A 91 19.80 -1.24 13.53
C LEU A 91 18.80 -0.45 14.40
N LEU A 92 17.52 -0.40 14.02
CA LEU A 92 16.52 0.40 14.76
C LEU A 92 16.25 -0.19 16.16
N GLY A 93 15.99 -1.49 16.26
CA GLY A 93 15.56 -2.15 17.50
C GLY A 93 16.51 -1.90 18.67
N PRO A 94 17.85 -2.10 18.53
CA PRO A 94 18.80 -1.86 19.62
C PRO A 94 18.84 -0.43 20.16
N PHE A 95 18.47 0.58 19.36
CA PHE A 95 18.44 1.99 19.80
C PHE A 95 17.13 2.40 20.49
N TYR A 96 16.04 1.64 20.27
CA TYR A 96 14.71 2.01 20.75
C TYR A 96 14.07 0.97 21.67
N THR A 97 14.77 -0.12 21.99
CA THR A 97 14.30 -1.12 22.96
C THR A 97 14.50 -0.63 24.39
N ASN A 98 13.54 -0.92 25.26
CA ASN A 98 13.63 -0.72 26.70
C ASN A 98 14.38 -1.88 27.41
N LEU A 99 14.69 -2.96 26.68
CA LEU A 99 15.38 -4.13 27.22
C LEU A 99 16.90 -3.93 27.21
N PRO A 100 17.65 -4.57 28.13
CA PRO A 100 19.08 -4.73 27.98
C PRO A 100 19.44 -5.38 26.63
N LEU A 101 20.49 -4.92 25.96
CA LEU A 101 20.85 -5.44 24.62
C LEU A 101 21.05 -6.96 24.60
N GLY A 102 21.63 -7.53 25.66
CA GLY A 102 21.75 -8.99 25.77
C GLY A 102 20.41 -9.71 25.71
N GLU A 103 19.41 -9.21 26.44
CA GLU A 103 18.05 -9.75 26.46
C GLU A 103 17.36 -9.53 25.09
N TYR A 104 17.51 -8.34 24.50
CA TYR A 104 16.98 -8.05 23.17
C TYR A 104 17.48 -9.05 22.12
N PHE A 105 18.80 -9.30 22.07
CA PHE A 105 19.39 -10.19 21.08
C PHE A 105 19.22 -11.68 21.38
N THR A 106 18.89 -12.06 22.61
CA THR A 106 18.56 -13.47 22.97
C THR A 106 17.05 -13.73 22.80
N SER A 107 16.23 -12.69 22.66
CA SER A 107 14.79 -12.84 22.48
C SER A 107 14.43 -13.44 21.11
N ALA A 108 13.60 -14.49 21.13
CA ALA A 108 13.06 -15.08 19.90
C ALA A 108 12.23 -14.06 19.07
N GLY A 109 11.65 -13.03 19.72
CA GLY A 109 10.88 -11.96 19.06
C GLY A 109 11.69 -11.17 18.05
N THR A 110 12.97 -10.88 18.37
CA THR A 110 13.89 -10.17 17.48
C THR A 110 14.09 -10.91 16.14
N TYR A 111 14.25 -12.22 16.19
CA TYR A 111 14.42 -13.03 14.98
C TYR A 111 13.11 -13.34 14.28
N ARG A 112 11.99 -13.50 15.02
CA ARG A 112 10.65 -13.66 14.43
C ARG A 112 10.27 -12.45 13.57
N TYR A 113 10.75 -11.25 13.90
CA TYR A 113 10.47 -10.05 13.09
C TYR A 113 10.98 -10.19 11.65
N LEU A 114 12.04 -10.98 11.40
CA LEU A 114 12.54 -11.27 10.06
C LEU A 114 11.56 -12.05 9.19
N LEU A 115 10.55 -12.70 9.78
CA LEU A 115 9.47 -13.38 9.04
C LEU A 115 8.64 -12.40 8.19
N ASN A 116 8.69 -11.09 8.49
CA ASN A 116 8.15 -10.07 7.58
C ASN A 116 8.73 -10.20 6.18
N GLY A 117 10.02 -10.56 6.07
CA GLY A 117 10.67 -10.86 4.79
C GLY A 117 10.04 -12.00 4.00
N CYS A 118 9.25 -12.87 4.65
CA CYS A 118 8.47 -13.95 4.05
C CYS A 118 6.96 -13.64 4.05
N MET A 119 6.57 -12.38 4.29
CA MET A 119 5.17 -11.92 4.39
C MET A 119 4.36 -12.53 5.55
N VAL A 120 5.02 -13.08 6.56
CA VAL A 120 4.42 -13.47 7.84
C VAL A 120 4.52 -12.26 8.77
N LEU A 121 3.42 -11.53 8.91
CA LEU A 121 3.40 -10.23 9.58
C LEU A 121 3.78 -10.32 11.05
N GLN A 122 4.78 -9.54 11.42
CA GLN A 122 5.22 -9.30 12.79
C GLN A 122 5.30 -7.77 12.97
N HIS A 123 4.45 -7.22 13.81
CA HIS A 123 4.40 -5.76 14.00
C HIS A 123 5.39 -5.27 15.04
N ASN A 124 5.77 -6.12 15.99
CA ASN A 124 6.46 -5.75 17.20
C ASN A 124 7.88 -6.32 17.23
N LEU A 125 8.81 -5.55 17.81
CA LEU A 125 10.11 -6.01 18.29
C LEU A 125 10.14 -5.92 19.82
N PRO A 126 10.88 -6.78 20.52
CA PRO A 126 10.90 -6.79 21.99
C PRO A 126 11.33 -5.46 22.59
N GLY A 127 10.48 -4.86 23.42
CA GLY A 127 10.77 -3.59 24.10
C GLY A 127 10.81 -2.34 23.21
N VAL A 128 10.57 -2.43 21.92
CA VAL A 128 10.73 -1.31 20.97
C VAL A 128 9.46 -0.47 20.89
N PHE A 129 9.61 0.85 21.06
CA PHE A 129 8.54 1.86 21.01
C PHE A 129 7.40 1.63 22.00
N GLU A 130 7.63 0.96 23.12
CA GLU A 130 6.59 0.71 24.13
C GLU A 130 6.10 1.98 24.79
N ASN A 131 6.93 3.02 24.85
CA ASN A 131 6.60 4.32 25.44
C ASN A 131 5.90 5.29 24.45
N ASN A 132 5.77 4.92 23.18
CA ASN A 132 5.03 5.71 22.21
C ASN A 132 3.54 5.55 22.44
N ILE A 133 2.74 6.57 22.15
CA ILE A 133 1.27 6.50 22.23
C ILE A 133 0.69 5.41 21.31
N TYR A 134 1.36 5.16 20.16
CA TYR A 134 1.09 4.00 19.28
C TYR A 134 2.09 2.89 19.61
N ALA A 135 1.90 2.28 20.78
CA ALA A 135 2.89 1.44 21.44
C ALA A 135 3.24 0.18 20.68
N GLY A 136 4.53 -0.20 20.74
CA GLY A 136 5.08 -1.49 20.30
C GLY A 136 5.11 -1.76 18.81
N VAL A 137 4.34 -1.07 17.99
CA VAL A 137 4.27 -1.32 16.54
C VAL A 137 5.44 -0.66 15.82
N VAL A 138 6.34 -1.48 15.29
CA VAL A 138 7.52 -1.00 14.53
C VAL A 138 7.15 -0.62 13.10
N ASN A 139 6.36 -1.45 12.43
CA ASN A 139 5.90 -1.15 11.07
C ASN A 139 4.48 -1.68 10.83
N GLY A 140 3.50 -0.81 10.99
CA GLY A 140 2.10 -1.12 10.74
C GLY A 140 1.71 -1.08 9.25
N ALA A 141 2.58 -0.60 8.35
CA ALA A 141 2.23 -0.48 6.94
C ALA A 141 2.34 -1.81 6.17
N LEU A 142 3.05 -2.80 6.70
CA LEU A 142 3.40 -4.03 5.98
C LEU A 142 2.21 -4.93 5.63
N TRP A 143 1.05 -4.76 6.27
CA TRP A 143 -0.12 -5.63 6.08
C TRP A 143 -0.63 -5.69 4.63
N THR A 144 -0.37 -4.66 3.83
CA THR A 144 -0.83 -4.62 2.43
C THR A 144 -0.01 -5.51 1.50
N LEU A 145 1.22 -5.88 1.87
CA LEU A 145 2.12 -6.65 1.01
C LEU A 145 1.66 -8.09 0.78
N PRO A 146 1.22 -8.85 1.80
CA PRO A 146 0.59 -10.15 1.58
C PRO A 146 -0.65 -10.05 0.67
N VAL A 147 -1.46 -8.99 0.83
CA VAL A 147 -2.64 -8.75 -0.02
C VAL A 147 -2.23 -8.47 -1.47
N GLU A 148 -1.19 -7.65 -1.67
CA GLU A 148 -0.65 -7.37 -3.00
C GLU A 148 -0.13 -8.64 -3.67
N PHE A 149 0.59 -9.48 -2.94
CA PHE A 149 1.10 -10.74 -3.47
C PHE A 149 -0.01 -11.75 -3.80
N LEU A 150 -1.05 -11.83 -2.95
CA LEU A 150 -2.27 -12.60 -3.25
C LEU A 150 -2.97 -12.10 -4.52
N CYS A 151 -3.03 -10.79 -4.76
CA CYS A 151 -3.54 -10.23 -5.99
C CYS A 151 -2.71 -10.64 -7.22
N TYR A 152 -1.39 -10.82 -7.07
CA TYR A 152 -0.54 -11.35 -8.15
C TYR A 152 -0.86 -12.81 -8.46
N ILE A 153 -1.06 -13.62 -7.43
CA ILE A 153 -1.49 -15.02 -7.58
C ILE A 153 -2.88 -15.06 -8.24
N MET A 154 -3.81 -14.25 -7.78
CA MET A 154 -5.15 -14.13 -8.36
C MET A 154 -5.10 -13.80 -9.86
N CYS A 155 -4.29 -12.81 -10.26
CA CYS A 155 -4.13 -12.44 -11.66
C CYS A 155 -3.57 -13.61 -12.50
N TYR A 156 -2.58 -14.35 -11.97
CA TYR A 156 -2.03 -15.54 -12.64
C TYR A 156 -3.05 -16.66 -12.78
N VAL A 157 -3.80 -16.98 -11.72
CA VAL A 157 -4.86 -18.00 -11.73
C VAL A 157 -5.94 -17.61 -12.75
N MET A 158 -6.40 -16.37 -12.75
CA MET A 158 -7.36 -15.87 -13.74
C MET A 158 -6.84 -15.99 -15.17
N TYR A 159 -5.54 -15.72 -15.38
CA TYR A 159 -4.91 -15.93 -16.68
C TYR A 159 -4.94 -17.42 -17.10
N ARG A 160 -4.55 -18.34 -16.20
CA ARG A 160 -4.54 -19.80 -16.47
C ARG A 160 -5.93 -20.35 -16.79
N LEU A 161 -6.96 -19.84 -16.10
CA LEU A 161 -8.37 -20.20 -16.32
C LEU A 161 -9.02 -19.45 -17.49
N ARG A 162 -8.24 -18.67 -18.26
CA ARG A 162 -8.73 -17.84 -19.38
C ARG A 162 -9.80 -16.81 -18.97
N LEU A 163 -9.90 -16.48 -17.71
CA LEU A 163 -10.85 -15.49 -17.17
C LEU A 163 -10.48 -14.05 -17.55
N LEU A 164 -9.24 -13.80 -17.99
CA LEU A 164 -8.82 -12.49 -18.51
C LEU A 164 -9.18 -12.27 -20.00
N GLU A 165 -9.78 -13.26 -20.66
CA GLU A 165 -10.32 -13.08 -21.99
C GLU A 165 -11.67 -12.34 -21.93
N ARG A 166 -11.85 -11.32 -22.80
CA ARG A 166 -13.07 -10.47 -22.76
C ARG A 166 -14.37 -11.26 -22.91
N LYS A 167 -14.38 -12.37 -23.65
CA LYS A 167 -15.56 -13.24 -23.80
C LYS A 167 -16.00 -13.89 -22.49
N ASN A 168 -15.05 -14.07 -21.54
CA ASN A 168 -15.30 -14.72 -20.26
C ASN A 168 -15.58 -13.73 -19.13
N LEU A 169 -15.64 -12.41 -19.40
CA LEU A 169 -15.76 -11.37 -18.37
C LEU A 169 -16.93 -11.57 -17.40
N LYS A 170 -18.08 -12.00 -17.90
CA LYS A 170 -19.25 -12.28 -17.06
C LYS A 170 -18.94 -13.31 -15.96
N TYR A 171 -18.24 -14.38 -16.32
CA TYR A 171 -17.80 -15.42 -15.37
C TYR A 171 -16.75 -14.87 -14.40
N THR A 172 -15.81 -14.06 -14.91
CA THR A 172 -14.78 -13.42 -14.12
C THR A 172 -15.37 -12.53 -13.03
N ILE A 173 -16.37 -11.69 -13.38
CA ILE A 173 -17.06 -10.82 -12.42
C ILE A 173 -17.81 -11.64 -11.38
N VAL A 174 -18.56 -12.68 -11.80
CA VAL A 174 -19.33 -13.52 -10.89
C VAL A 174 -18.40 -14.26 -9.91
N ILE A 175 -17.34 -14.91 -10.41
CA ILE A 175 -16.37 -15.63 -9.57
C ILE A 175 -15.71 -14.66 -8.57
N PHE A 176 -15.33 -13.48 -9.03
CA PHE A 176 -14.71 -12.47 -8.17
C PHE A 176 -15.70 -11.97 -7.10
N ALA A 177 -16.95 -11.70 -7.47
CA ALA A 177 -17.98 -11.26 -6.53
C ALA A 177 -18.26 -12.34 -5.47
N VAL A 178 -18.41 -13.60 -5.88
CA VAL A 178 -18.57 -14.74 -4.95
C VAL A 178 -17.38 -14.85 -4.01
N GLY A 179 -16.16 -14.67 -4.53
CA GLY A 179 -14.94 -14.63 -3.70
C GLY A 179 -14.98 -13.52 -2.65
N CYS A 180 -15.40 -12.30 -3.04
CA CYS A 180 -15.54 -11.18 -2.10
C CYS A 180 -16.59 -11.46 -1.02
N VAL A 181 -17.74 -12.05 -1.38
CA VAL A 181 -18.77 -12.46 -0.40
C VAL A 181 -18.21 -13.51 0.56
N GLY A 182 -17.46 -14.52 0.07
CA GLY A 182 -16.83 -15.52 0.90
C GLY A 182 -15.83 -14.90 1.90
N VAL A 183 -15.02 -13.94 1.44
CA VAL A 183 -14.08 -13.17 2.30
C VAL A 183 -14.85 -12.35 3.35
N GLN A 184 -15.96 -11.73 2.97
CA GLN A 184 -16.81 -10.98 3.91
C GLN A 184 -17.39 -11.89 5.01
N ILE A 185 -17.91 -13.07 4.66
CA ILE A 185 -18.43 -14.05 5.63
C ILE A 185 -17.32 -14.51 6.58
N LEU A 186 -16.10 -14.75 6.09
CA LEU A 186 -14.96 -15.12 6.92
C LEU A 186 -14.57 -13.99 7.88
N SER A 187 -14.64 -12.74 7.43
CA SER A 187 -14.40 -11.56 8.27
C SER A 187 -15.41 -11.48 9.41
N GLU A 188 -16.68 -11.72 9.15
CA GLU A 188 -17.75 -11.71 10.15
C GLU A 188 -17.62 -12.86 11.18
N ARG A 189 -16.95 -13.95 10.79
CA ARG A 189 -16.57 -15.04 11.71
C ARG A 189 -15.36 -14.76 12.59
N GLY A 190 -14.87 -13.51 12.57
CA GLY A 190 -13.80 -13.03 13.45
C GLY A 190 -12.38 -13.41 13.01
N ILE A 191 -12.16 -13.74 11.74
CA ILE A 191 -10.79 -13.91 11.22
C ILE A 191 -10.16 -12.52 11.06
N PRO A 192 -9.14 -12.17 11.86
CA PRO A 192 -8.54 -10.83 11.81
C PRO A 192 -8.02 -10.46 10.42
N MET A 193 -8.07 -9.19 10.07
CA MET A 193 -7.55 -8.60 8.84
C MET A 193 -8.22 -9.02 7.52
N VAL A 194 -9.04 -10.08 7.49
CA VAL A 194 -9.65 -10.56 6.22
C VAL A 194 -10.57 -9.50 5.61
N GLY A 195 -11.35 -8.80 6.43
CA GLY A 195 -12.23 -7.71 5.96
C GLY A 195 -11.48 -6.53 5.35
N SER A 196 -10.29 -6.19 5.89
CA SER A 196 -9.47 -5.11 5.35
C SER A 196 -8.89 -5.41 3.97
N MET A 197 -8.80 -6.69 3.58
CA MET A 197 -8.28 -7.13 2.27
C MET A 197 -9.26 -6.87 1.11
N ILE A 198 -10.56 -6.75 1.38
CA ILE A 198 -11.60 -6.64 0.33
C ILE A 198 -11.38 -5.37 -0.51
N ARG A 199 -11.29 -4.21 0.14
CA ARG A 199 -11.17 -2.93 -0.58
C ARG A 199 -9.96 -2.89 -1.52
N PRO A 200 -8.72 -3.18 -1.09
CA PRO A 200 -7.57 -3.25 -1.98
C PRO A 200 -7.74 -4.26 -3.12
N THR A 201 -8.25 -5.45 -2.84
CA THR A 201 -8.45 -6.49 -3.85
C THR A 201 -9.46 -6.10 -4.92
N VAL A 202 -10.58 -5.46 -4.53
CA VAL A 202 -11.56 -4.91 -5.47
C VAL A 202 -10.93 -3.82 -6.33
N MET A 203 -10.16 -2.90 -5.74
CA MET A 203 -9.45 -1.85 -6.49
C MET A 203 -8.43 -2.43 -7.47
N PHE A 204 -7.72 -3.48 -7.09
CA PHE A 204 -6.81 -4.19 -7.99
C PHE A 204 -7.57 -4.82 -9.15
N PHE A 205 -8.69 -5.49 -8.89
CA PHE A 205 -9.51 -6.09 -9.91
C PHE A 205 -10.07 -5.03 -10.90
N ILE A 206 -10.55 -3.89 -10.40
CA ILE A 206 -10.97 -2.75 -11.24
C ILE A 206 -9.80 -2.27 -12.11
N GLY A 207 -8.60 -2.18 -11.57
CA GLY A 207 -7.39 -1.85 -12.33
C GLY A 207 -7.12 -2.84 -13.47
N MET A 208 -7.32 -4.15 -13.24
CA MET A 208 -7.23 -5.17 -14.30
C MET A 208 -8.30 -4.94 -15.39
N LEU A 209 -9.54 -4.63 -15.01
CA LEU A 209 -10.61 -4.33 -15.96
C LEU A 209 -10.27 -3.09 -16.80
N TYR A 210 -9.71 -2.04 -16.21
CA TYR A 210 -9.24 -0.87 -16.96
C TYR A 210 -8.16 -1.21 -17.99
N TYR A 211 -7.27 -2.17 -17.70
CA TYR A 211 -6.33 -2.65 -18.70
C TYR A 211 -7.02 -3.43 -19.81
N LEU A 212 -7.93 -4.36 -19.49
CA LEU A 212 -8.62 -5.19 -20.47
C LEU A 212 -9.51 -4.37 -21.42
N TYR A 213 -10.08 -3.26 -20.93
CA TYR A 213 -11.00 -2.41 -21.70
C TYR A 213 -10.44 -1.03 -22.04
N GLN A 214 -9.10 -0.83 -21.96
CA GLN A 214 -8.48 0.47 -22.18
C GLN A 214 -8.77 1.10 -23.56
N ASP A 215 -9.07 0.28 -24.54
CA ASP A 215 -9.46 0.70 -25.91
C ASP A 215 -10.91 1.21 -25.99
N LYS A 216 -11.77 0.79 -25.07
CA LYS A 216 -13.19 1.19 -25.02
C LYS A 216 -13.46 2.34 -24.07
N ILE A 217 -12.60 2.55 -23.08
CA ILE A 217 -12.75 3.61 -22.07
C ILE A 217 -12.23 4.93 -22.63
N LYS A 218 -13.14 5.84 -22.99
CA LYS A 218 -12.79 7.18 -23.46
C LYS A 218 -12.42 8.07 -22.28
N MET A 219 -11.22 8.61 -22.29
CA MET A 219 -10.74 9.54 -21.28
C MET A 219 -11.15 10.98 -21.67
N SER A 220 -12.04 11.60 -20.89
CA SER A 220 -12.49 12.98 -21.10
C SER A 220 -12.41 13.80 -19.82
N TRP A 221 -12.13 15.09 -19.96
CA TRP A 221 -12.06 16.01 -18.82
C TRP A 221 -13.43 16.19 -18.14
N LYS A 222 -14.52 16.15 -18.93
CA LYS A 222 -15.91 16.25 -18.41
C LYS A 222 -16.23 15.09 -17.49
N ALA A 223 -15.91 13.85 -17.91
CA ALA A 223 -16.10 12.68 -17.07
C ALA A 223 -15.16 12.64 -15.85
N ALA A 224 -13.94 13.18 -15.98
CA ALA A 224 -13.02 13.33 -14.85
C ALA A 224 -13.54 14.37 -13.84
N LEU A 225 -14.11 15.47 -14.31
CA LEU A 225 -14.76 16.46 -13.45
C LEU A 225 -15.97 15.85 -12.74
N LEU A 226 -16.83 15.10 -13.47
CA LEU A 226 -17.95 14.39 -12.88
C LEU A 226 -17.48 13.40 -11.81
N ALA A 227 -16.40 12.66 -12.06
CA ALA A 227 -15.84 11.74 -11.08
C ALA A 227 -15.30 12.48 -9.84
N ALA A 228 -14.64 13.62 -10.01
CA ALA A 228 -14.16 14.43 -8.89
C ALA A 228 -15.32 14.99 -8.07
N VAL A 229 -16.34 15.56 -8.73
CA VAL A 229 -17.56 16.06 -8.08
C VAL A 229 -18.31 14.92 -7.39
N GLY A 230 -18.40 13.75 -8.05
CA GLY A 230 -19.02 12.54 -7.47
C GLY A 230 -18.32 12.09 -6.18
N LEU A 231 -16.98 12.16 -6.09
CA LEU A 231 -16.26 11.87 -4.84
C LEU A 231 -16.60 12.89 -3.75
N VAL A 232 -16.63 14.19 -4.07
CA VAL A 232 -16.97 15.23 -3.10
C VAL A 232 -18.41 15.08 -2.60
N VAL A 233 -19.39 14.91 -3.53
CA VAL A 233 -20.79 14.72 -3.17
C VAL A 233 -20.99 13.46 -2.34
N SER A 234 -20.36 12.33 -2.73
CA SER A 234 -20.45 11.08 -1.99
C SER A 234 -19.87 11.16 -0.58
N THR A 235 -18.90 12.05 -0.36
CA THR A 235 -18.39 12.36 0.99
C THR A 235 -19.47 13.08 1.80
N GLY A 236 -20.11 14.09 1.23
CA GLY A 236 -21.16 14.86 1.93
C GLY A 236 -22.42 14.07 2.27
N VAL A 237 -22.80 13.09 1.42
CA VAL A 237 -23.99 12.22 1.67
C VAL A 237 -23.66 10.92 2.39
N GLY A 238 -22.40 10.71 2.82
CA GLY A 238 -22.02 9.57 3.63
C GLY A 238 -21.90 8.22 2.88
N VAL A 239 -21.71 8.23 1.56
CA VAL A 239 -21.59 7.01 0.73
C VAL A 239 -20.24 6.86 0.03
N LEU A 240 -19.23 7.62 0.45
CA LEU A 240 -17.90 7.62 -0.16
C LEU A 240 -17.28 6.21 -0.17
N GLY A 241 -17.48 5.43 0.89
CA GLY A 241 -16.96 4.07 1.02
C GLY A 241 -17.35 3.14 -0.13
N TYR A 242 -18.48 3.39 -0.79
CA TYR A 242 -18.98 2.65 -1.96
C TYR A 242 -18.64 3.35 -3.28
N MET A 243 -18.85 4.66 -3.35
CA MET A 243 -18.68 5.42 -4.59
C MET A 243 -17.20 5.56 -5.02
N ILE A 244 -16.28 5.35 -4.09
CA ILE A 244 -14.85 5.38 -4.38
C ILE A 244 -14.44 4.33 -5.43
N TYR A 245 -15.10 3.18 -5.48
CA TYR A 245 -14.82 2.13 -6.48
C TYR A 245 -15.18 2.55 -7.90
N VAL A 246 -16.10 3.48 -8.05
CA VAL A 246 -16.57 3.97 -9.35
C VAL A 246 -15.75 5.17 -9.80
N PHE A 247 -15.64 6.18 -8.95
CA PHE A 247 -15.10 7.48 -9.34
C PHE A 247 -13.57 7.55 -9.27
N LEU A 248 -12.96 6.97 -8.23
CA LEU A 248 -11.52 7.09 -8.03
C LEU A 248 -10.71 6.47 -9.18
N PRO A 249 -10.98 5.22 -9.66
CA PRO A 249 -10.20 4.64 -10.74
C PRO A 249 -10.22 5.48 -12.02
N TYR A 250 -11.40 5.99 -12.40
CA TYR A 250 -11.51 6.83 -13.59
C TYR A 250 -10.66 8.10 -13.46
N LEU A 251 -10.78 8.79 -12.32
CA LEU A 251 -10.02 10.01 -12.06
C LEU A 251 -8.51 9.75 -12.09
N LEU A 252 -8.05 8.66 -11.48
CA LEU A 252 -6.62 8.27 -11.46
C LEU A 252 -6.08 7.99 -12.87
N PHE A 253 -6.81 7.25 -13.69
CA PHE A 253 -6.39 6.97 -15.06
C PHE A 253 -6.44 8.20 -15.94
N TYR A 254 -7.46 9.06 -15.79
CA TYR A 254 -7.51 10.34 -16.48
C TYR A 254 -6.30 11.23 -16.11
N LEU A 255 -6.01 11.41 -14.82
CA LEU A 255 -4.85 12.18 -14.36
C LEU A 255 -3.54 11.56 -14.85
N GLY A 256 -3.40 10.23 -14.79
CA GLY A 256 -2.24 9.52 -15.30
C GLY A 256 -2.05 9.67 -16.81
N TYR A 257 -3.13 9.79 -17.58
CA TYR A 257 -3.14 10.04 -19.01
C TYR A 257 -2.85 11.51 -19.34
N ALA A 258 -3.60 12.43 -18.73
CA ALA A 258 -3.48 13.88 -18.98
C ALA A 258 -2.09 14.41 -18.59
N THR A 259 -1.49 13.89 -17.53
CA THR A 259 -0.16 14.32 -17.06
C THR A 259 1.01 13.59 -17.74
N LYS A 260 0.74 12.61 -18.61
CA LYS A 260 1.77 11.73 -19.21
C LYS A 260 2.85 12.52 -19.94
N LYS A 261 2.50 13.55 -20.72
CA LYS A 261 3.48 14.35 -21.45
C LYS A 261 4.36 15.18 -20.51
N LYS A 262 3.75 15.83 -19.50
CA LYS A 262 4.42 16.75 -18.58
C LYS A 262 5.36 16.05 -17.60
N PHE A 263 4.98 14.85 -17.10
CA PHE A 263 5.73 14.12 -16.09
C PHE A 263 6.23 12.73 -16.56
N ALA A 264 6.44 12.57 -17.86
CA ALA A 264 6.88 11.30 -18.46
C ALA A 264 8.21 10.79 -17.89
N GLY A 265 9.10 11.70 -17.49
CA GLY A 265 10.42 11.40 -16.94
C GLY A 265 10.40 11.06 -15.44
N PHE A 266 9.35 11.46 -14.69
CA PHE A 266 9.30 11.29 -13.25
C PHE A 266 9.29 9.79 -12.87
N GLY A 267 10.24 9.40 -12.03
CA GLY A 267 10.36 8.02 -11.53
C GLY A 267 10.64 6.97 -12.61
N LYS A 268 10.94 7.35 -13.86
CA LYS A 268 11.22 6.38 -14.94
C LYS A 268 12.52 5.62 -14.71
N LYS A 269 13.56 6.31 -14.23
CA LYS A 269 14.86 5.71 -13.90
C LYS A 269 14.97 5.30 -12.43
N ARG A 270 14.28 6.00 -11.52
CA ARG A 270 14.37 5.84 -10.07
C ARG A 270 12.98 5.85 -9.46
N GLU A 271 12.34 4.70 -9.38
CA GLU A 271 11.03 4.56 -8.73
C GLU A 271 11.26 4.21 -7.25
N ILE A 272 11.09 5.21 -6.39
CA ILE A 272 11.41 5.12 -4.95
C ILE A 272 10.17 5.02 -4.06
N SER A 273 8.96 5.06 -4.61
CA SER A 273 7.71 5.09 -3.81
C SER A 273 7.53 3.84 -2.95
N TYR A 274 8.06 2.69 -3.38
CA TYR A 274 8.03 1.47 -2.59
C TYR A 274 8.94 1.55 -1.36
N GLY A 275 10.17 2.02 -1.53
CA GLY A 275 11.09 2.25 -0.40
C GLY A 275 10.56 3.29 0.59
N ILE A 276 9.93 4.39 0.10
CA ILE A 276 9.26 5.39 0.95
C ILE A 276 8.14 4.72 1.78
N TYR A 277 7.32 3.89 1.15
CA TYR A 277 6.24 3.16 1.80
C TYR A 277 6.77 2.23 2.92
N LEU A 278 7.85 1.48 2.65
CA LEU A 278 8.43 0.54 3.62
C LEU A 278 9.08 1.23 4.81
N ALA A 279 9.74 2.37 4.60
CA ALA A 279 10.53 3.05 5.62
C ALA A 279 9.71 4.10 6.40
N GLY A 280 8.60 4.59 5.84
CA GLY A 280 7.86 5.73 6.38
C GLY A 280 7.37 5.49 7.82
N PHE A 281 6.73 4.37 8.08
CA PHE A 281 6.18 4.05 9.39
C PHE A 281 7.25 3.92 10.50
N PRO A 282 8.33 3.13 10.33
CA PRO A 282 9.42 3.09 11.31
C PRO A 282 10.04 4.45 11.59
N ILE A 283 10.26 5.26 10.55
CA ILE A 283 10.81 6.62 10.71
C ILE A 283 9.86 7.50 11.54
N GLN A 284 8.56 7.43 11.32
CA GLN A 284 7.57 8.17 12.09
C GLN A 284 7.56 7.77 13.57
N GLN A 285 7.67 6.47 13.85
CA GLN A 285 7.78 5.94 15.22
C GLN A 285 9.08 6.40 15.90
N MET A 286 10.21 6.38 15.17
CA MET A 286 11.49 6.89 15.68
C MET A 286 11.38 8.37 16.06
N ILE A 287 10.81 9.21 15.18
CA ILE A 287 10.61 10.63 15.45
C ILE A 287 9.71 10.80 16.68
N CYS A 288 8.57 10.09 16.74
CA CYS A 288 7.65 10.17 17.87
C CYS A 288 8.34 9.83 19.20
N ALA A 289 9.18 8.79 19.23
CA ALA A 289 9.96 8.41 20.41
C ALA A 289 10.93 9.51 20.86
N GLN A 290 11.57 10.25 19.94
CA GLN A 290 12.47 11.37 20.29
C GLN A 290 11.72 12.58 20.88
N PHE A 291 10.42 12.69 20.64
CA PHE A 291 9.56 13.75 21.16
C PHE A 291 8.69 13.29 22.36
N GLY A 292 9.12 12.25 23.07
CA GLY A 292 8.43 11.78 24.28
C GLY A 292 7.25 10.85 24.02
N GLY A 293 7.20 10.23 22.86
CA GLY A 293 6.22 9.17 22.52
C GLY A 293 4.89 9.67 21.97
N GLN A 294 4.68 11.01 21.89
CA GLN A 294 3.51 11.64 21.29
C GLN A 294 3.87 12.97 20.64
N MET A 295 3.15 13.37 19.61
CA MET A 295 3.39 14.65 18.94
C MET A 295 2.26 15.06 18.01
N MET A 296 2.25 16.32 17.59
CA MET A 296 1.30 16.81 16.57
C MET A 296 1.48 16.05 15.26
N PRO A 297 0.40 15.51 14.64
CA PRO A 297 0.48 14.74 13.40
C PRO A 297 1.19 15.48 12.27
N LEU A 298 0.87 16.77 12.09
CA LEU A 298 1.49 17.56 11.02
C LEU A 298 3.02 17.69 11.21
N VAL A 299 3.48 17.86 12.44
CA VAL A 299 4.93 17.94 12.75
C VAL A 299 5.60 16.60 12.47
N ASN A 300 4.99 15.49 12.90
CA ASN A 300 5.48 14.14 12.56
C ASN A 300 5.60 13.96 11.04
N ALA A 301 4.55 14.29 10.28
CA ALA A 301 4.55 14.16 8.82
C ALA A 301 5.65 15.00 8.16
N VAL A 302 5.77 16.29 8.55
CA VAL A 302 6.77 17.22 7.98
C VAL A 302 8.20 16.74 8.21
N LEU A 303 8.50 16.20 9.39
CA LEU A 303 9.81 15.65 9.71
C LEU A 303 10.06 14.29 9.02
N ALA A 304 9.03 13.42 8.98
CA ALA A 304 9.16 12.07 8.45
C ALA A 304 9.25 12.02 6.92
N ILE A 305 8.54 12.87 6.18
CA ILE A 305 8.49 12.82 4.72
C ILE A 305 9.89 12.96 4.08
N PRO A 306 10.72 13.98 4.41
CA PRO A 306 12.07 14.09 3.84
C PRO A 306 12.96 12.89 4.17
N LEU A 307 12.90 12.40 5.40
CA LEU A 307 13.68 11.23 5.84
C LEU A 307 13.23 9.95 5.13
N ALA A 308 11.93 9.75 4.94
CA ALA A 308 11.38 8.62 4.20
C ALA A 308 11.74 8.68 2.71
N ILE A 309 11.77 9.87 2.10
CA ILE A 309 12.25 10.05 0.72
C ILE A 309 13.73 9.68 0.62
N LEU A 310 14.56 10.13 1.55
CA LEU A 310 15.97 9.77 1.61
C LEU A 310 16.16 8.25 1.80
N ALA A 311 15.45 7.65 2.75
CA ALA A 311 15.49 6.21 2.99
C ALA A 311 15.00 5.43 1.74
N GLY A 312 13.92 5.85 1.10
CA GLY A 312 13.44 5.26 -0.15
C GLY A 312 14.46 5.33 -1.28
N TRP A 313 15.20 6.45 -1.38
CA TRP A 313 16.28 6.59 -2.33
C TRP A 313 17.47 5.67 -2.00
N LEU A 314 17.86 5.55 -0.73
CA LEU A 314 18.92 4.62 -0.29
C LEU A 314 18.53 3.16 -0.56
N ILE A 315 17.30 2.76 -0.23
CA ILE A 315 16.79 1.42 -0.53
C ILE A 315 16.85 1.14 -2.03
N TRP A 316 16.42 2.13 -2.85
CA TRP A 316 16.53 2.00 -4.30
C TRP A 316 17.99 1.85 -4.75
N LEU A 317 18.92 2.65 -4.23
CA LEU A 317 20.32 2.66 -4.61
C LEU A 317 21.01 1.35 -4.22
N CYS A 318 20.82 0.89 -2.97
CA CYS A 318 21.55 -0.24 -2.40
C CYS A 318 20.92 -1.60 -2.74
N VAL A 319 19.59 -1.65 -2.96
CA VAL A 319 18.88 -2.92 -3.12
C VAL A 319 18.26 -3.07 -4.50
N GLU A 320 17.38 -2.11 -4.92
CA GLU A 320 16.61 -2.30 -6.15
C GLU A 320 17.44 -2.09 -7.42
N ASN A 321 18.34 -1.11 -7.42
CA ASN A 321 19.11 -0.75 -8.62
C ASN A 321 20.13 -1.85 -9.02
N PRO A 322 20.88 -2.48 -8.09
CA PRO A 322 21.75 -3.60 -8.42
C PRO A 322 21.02 -4.81 -9.03
N LEU A 323 19.81 -5.08 -8.60
CA LEU A 323 18.99 -6.21 -9.07
C LEU A 323 18.34 -5.98 -10.46
N LYS A 324 18.41 -4.76 -11.00
CA LYS A 324 17.90 -4.41 -12.34
C LYS A 324 18.97 -4.53 -13.44
N LYS A 325 20.22 -4.75 -13.05
CA LYS A 325 21.33 -5.05 -13.97
C LYS A 325 21.35 -6.55 -14.26
#